data_bc6974b170b67c4db9e3c7616fe12951
#
_entry.id   bc6974b170b67c4db9e3c7616fe12951
#
_cell.length_a   1.000
_cell.length_b   1.000
_cell.length_c   1.000
_cell.angle_alpha   90.00
_cell.angle_beta   90.00
_cell.angle_gamma   90.00
#
_symmetry.space_group_name_H-M   'P 1'
#
loop_
_entity.id
_entity.type
_entity.pdbx_description
1 polymer ?
#
loop_
_entity_poly.entity_id
_entity_poly.type
_entity_poly.pdbx_seq_one_letter_code
_entity_poly.pdbx_strand_id
1 'polypeptide(L)'
;MNYRDIIVFDFETGSANPHKTQPTQIAAVAIHARKLELQPGGVFNSEIRPIIDDEKAIAKGFDPLEDKALEITRKNRDALAKAPLPKTVWQKFGQFCDKYNFKKTSYYAPIAAGYNINSFDMPIVQRMCEEYGPMDTKKGKQKLFNPIFTIDLMQHIYCWFENNQDVKGYSMDYLRDYFGIETDNAHDA
;
A
#
# COMPACT_ATOMS: atom_id res chain seq x y z
N MET A 1 -25.21 -6.23 -12.75
CA MET A 1 -23.97 -7.01 -12.63
C MET A 1 -23.14 -6.39 -11.49
N ASN A 2 -22.82 -7.18 -10.47
CA ASN A 2 -22.08 -6.66 -9.30
C ASN A 2 -20.60 -6.50 -9.69
N TYR A 3 -20.07 -5.29 -9.62
CA TYR A 3 -18.65 -4.99 -9.74
C TYR A 3 -18.08 -4.68 -8.33
N ARG A 4 -16.81 -4.72 -8.21
CA ARG A 4 -16.07 -4.29 -7.00
C ARG A 4 -15.25 -3.07 -7.36
N ASP A 5 -15.23 -2.08 -6.49
CA ASP A 5 -14.29 -0.97 -6.67
C ASP A 5 -12.86 -1.46 -6.45
N ILE A 6 -11.91 -0.75 -7.01
CA ILE A 6 -10.48 -1.02 -6.89
C ILE A 6 -9.89 0.08 -6.01
N ILE A 7 -9.08 -0.29 -5.04
CA ILE A 7 -8.25 0.64 -4.28
C ILE A 7 -6.81 0.40 -4.68
N VAL A 8 -6.24 1.36 -5.40
CA VAL A 8 -4.81 1.43 -5.69
C VAL A 8 -4.16 2.10 -4.51
N PHE A 9 -3.14 1.48 -3.91
CA PHE A 9 -2.46 2.04 -2.74
C PHE A 9 -0.98 1.68 -2.74
N ASP A 10 -0.23 2.46 -1.98
CA ASP A 10 1.21 2.33 -1.80
C ASP A 10 1.59 2.72 -0.37
N PHE A 11 2.67 2.12 0.16
CA PHE A 11 3.26 2.47 1.43
C PHE A 11 4.66 3.06 1.24
N GLU A 12 4.90 4.20 1.86
CA GLU A 12 6.26 4.59 2.17
C GLU A 12 6.70 3.91 3.47
N THR A 13 7.93 3.43 3.50
CA THR A 13 8.42 2.58 4.59
C THR A 13 9.81 2.97 5.06
N GLY A 14 10.16 2.56 6.28
CA GLY A 14 11.46 2.83 6.90
C GLY A 14 12.57 1.86 6.52
N SER A 15 12.26 0.73 5.87
CA SER A 15 13.23 -0.28 5.38
C SER A 15 12.63 -1.10 4.26
N ALA A 16 13.45 -1.91 3.57
CA ALA A 16 13.02 -2.69 2.41
C ALA A 16 12.37 -4.05 2.75
N ASN A 17 12.34 -4.47 4.01
CA ASN A 17 11.80 -5.77 4.40
C ASN A 17 10.30 -5.70 4.74
N PRO A 18 9.37 -6.18 3.89
CA PRO A 18 7.93 -6.03 4.10
C PRO A 18 7.42 -6.71 5.38
N HIS A 19 8.16 -7.68 5.93
CA HIS A 19 7.77 -8.41 7.13
C HIS A 19 8.20 -7.71 8.43
N LYS A 20 9.15 -6.76 8.37
CA LYS A 20 9.69 -6.07 9.54
C LYS A 20 9.70 -4.55 9.42
N THR A 21 9.57 -4.02 8.20
CA THR A 21 9.57 -2.56 8.00
C THR A 21 8.45 -1.88 8.75
N GLN A 22 8.67 -0.63 9.12
CA GLN A 22 7.68 0.25 9.69
C GLN A 22 7.10 1.14 8.59
N PRO A 23 5.78 1.11 8.32
CA PRO A 23 5.18 2.05 7.38
C PRO A 23 5.26 3.48 7.94
N THR A 24 5.65 4.42 7.09
CA THR A 24 5.79 5.86 7.42
C THR A 24 4.73 6.73 6.76
N GLN A 25 4.11 6.23 5.67
CA GLN A 25 2.98 6.87 5.00
C GLN A 25 2.15 5.78 4.29
N ILE A 26 0.88 6.03 4.11
CA ILE A 26 0.00 5.29 3.21
C ILE A 26 -0.79 6.27 2.37
N ALA A 27 -0.77 6.08 1.05
CA ALA A 27 -1.66 6.75 0.12
C ALA A 27 -2.51 5.76 -0.65
N ALA A 28 -3.73 6.15 -0.99
CA ALA A 28 -4.63 5.32 -1.75
C ALA A 28 -5.62 6.12 -2.59
N VAL A 29 -5.99 5.56 -3.73
CA VAL A 29 -7.09 6.07 -4.56
C VAL A 29 -8.10 4.96 -4.83
N ALA A 30 -9.38 5.28 -4.66
CA ALA A 30 -10.48 4.37 -4.99
C ALA A 30 -11.00 4.69 -6.39
N ILE A 31 -11.02 3.70 -7.28
CA ILE A 31 -11.49 3.82 -8.65
C ILE A 31 -12.64 2.86 -8.95
N HIS A 32 -13.54 3.30 -9.78
CA HIS A 32 -14.66 2.49 -10.27
C HIS A 32 -14.15 1.43 -11.24
N ALA A 33 -14.33 0.14 -10.92
CA ALA A 33 -13.70 -0.98 -11.63
C ALA A 33 -14.01 -1.07 -13.14
N ARG A 34 -15.11 -0.49 -13.62
CA ARG A 34 -15.46 -0.53 -15.04
C ARG A 34 -15.14 0.74 -15.80
N LYS A 35 -15.30 1.88 -15.13
CA LYS A 35 -15.07 3.18 -15.77
C LYS A 35 -13.62 3.62 -15.64
N LEU A 36 -12.90 3.06 -14.66
CA LEU A 36 -11.54 3.46 -14.26
C LEU A 36 -11.45 4.95 -13.90
N GLU A 37 -12.54 5.48 -13.35
CA GLU A 37 -12.66 6.85 -12.88
C GLU A 37 -12.50 6.91 -11.37
N LEU A 38 -11.94 8.00 -10.86
CA LEU A 38 -11.83 8.24 -9.43
C LEU A 38 -13.22 8.28 -8.78
N GLN A 39 -13.41 7.56 -7.70
CA GLN A 39 -14.64 7.59 -6.92
C GLN A 39 -14.76 8.90 -6.11
N PRO A 40 -15.97 9.42 -5.88
CA PRO A 40 -16.18 10.58 -5.02
C PRO A 40 -15.60 10.38 -3.63
N GLY A 41 -14.70 11.28 -3.20
CA GLY A 41 -13.94 11.17 -1.95
C GLY A 41 -13.04 9.93 -1.95
N GLY A 42 -12.55 9.52 -3.11
CA GLY A 42 -11.73 8.34 -3.35
C GLY A 42 -10.23 8.59 -3.20
N VAL A 43 -9.82 9.56 -2.42
CA VAL A 43 -8.40 9.82 -2.11
C VAL A 43 -8.19 9.69 -0.61
N PHE A 44 -7.16 8.97 -0.23
CA PHE A 44 -6.67 8.84 1.14
C PHE A 44 -5.16 9.05 1.14
N ASN A 45 -4.67 9.87 2.05
CA ASN A 45 -3.25 10.05 2.28
C ASN A 45 -3.02 10.37 3.75
N SER A 46 -2.06 9.70 4.39
CA SER A 46 -1.69 9.97 5.78
C SER A 46 -0.28 9.47 6.07
N GLU A 47 0.52 10.32 6.70
CA GLU A 47 1.72 9.87 7.39
C GLU A 47 1.35 8.95 8.56
N ILE A 48 2.29 8.08 8.92
CA ILE A 48 2.17 7.11 10.02
C ILE A 48 3.39 7.27 10.93
N ARG A 49 3.16 7.44 12.23
CA ARG A 49 4.25 7.54 13.20
C ARG A 49 4.92 6.18 13.40
N PRO A 50 6.21 6.01 13.00
CA PRO A 50 6.95 4.81 13.34
C PRO A 50 7.53 4.90 14.77
N ILE A 51 8.16 3.84 15.22
CA ILE A 51 9.02 3.86 16.41
C ILE A 51 10.34 4.50 15.98
N ILE A 52 10.63 5.69 16.51
CA ILE A 52 11.82 6.47 16.13
C ILE A 52 13.10 5.92 16.77
N ASP A 53 12.98 5.37 17.97
CA ASP A 53 14.08 4.78 18.75
C ASP A 53 14.38 3.38 18.17
N ASP A 54 15.56 3.23 17.60
CA ASP A 54 15.98 2.02 16.89
C ASP A 54 16.06 0.81 17.81
N GLU A 55 16.51 0.96 19.06
CA GLU A 55 16.57 -0.15 20.04
C GLU A 55 15.16 -0.64 20.39
N LYS A 56 14.22 0.30 20.57
CA LYS A 56 12.81 -0.05 20.82
C LYS A 56 12.14 -0.68 19.62
N ALA A 57 12.48 -0.26 18.39
CA ALA A 57 11.99 -0.87 17.17
C ALA A 57 12.43 -2.33 17.08
N ILE A 58 13.75 -2.59 17.26
CA ILE A 58 14.35 -3.92 17.25
C ILE A 58 13.75 -4.81 18.35
N ALA A 59 13.60 -4.28 19.58
CA ALA A 59 13.00 -5.02 20.69
C ALA A 59 11.55 -5.46 20.41
N LYS A 60 10.84 -4.77 19.53
CA LYS A 60 9.49 -5.12 19.07
C LYS A 60 9.47 -5.95 17.78
N GLY A 61 10.63 -6.32 17.25
CA GLY A 61 10.74 -7.14 16.04
C GLY A 61 10.64 -6.37 14.73
N PHE A 62 10.74 -5.03 14.78
CA PHE A 62 10.78 -4.18 13.59
C PHE A 62 12.22 -3.84 13.21
N ASP A 63 12.42 -3.57 11.92
CA ASP A 63 13.66 -2.97 11.46
C ASP A 63 13.73 -1.51 11.95
N PRO A 64 14.94 -0.99 12.26
CA PRO A 64 15.13 0.44 12.48
C PRO A 64 14.84 1.23 11.19
N LEU A 65 14.63 2.53 11.34
CA LEU A 65 14.47 3.42 10.19
C LEU A 65 15.82 3.61 9.49
N GLU A 66 15.91 3.22 8.23
CA GLU A 66 17.10 3.41 7.41
C GLU A 66 17.15 4.83 6.86
N ASP A 67 18.26 5.53 7.04
CA ASP A 67 18.42 6.91 6.54
C ASP A 67 18.26 6.98 5.01
N LYS A 68 18.74 5.95 4.30
CA LYS A 68 18.55 5.86 2.85
C LYS A 68 17.06 5.76 2.45
N ALA A 69 16.26 5.01 3.19
CA ALA A 69 14.82 4.90 2.93
C ALA A 69 14.11 6.24 3.20
N LEU A 70 14.50 6.92 4.28
CA LEU A 70 13.97 8.24 4.62
C LEU A 70 14.36 9.32 3.58
N GLU A 71 15.57 9.25 3.04
CA GLU A 71 16.05 10.15 1.97
C GLU A 71 15.22 9.96 0.68
N ILE A 72 15.04 8.70 0.24
CA ILE A 72 14.25 8.37 -0.95
C ILE A 72 12.82 8.89 -0.81
N THR A 73 12.19 8.65 0.34
CA THR A 73 10.80 9.05 0.62
C THR A 73 10.66 10.51 1.07
N ARG A 74 11.77 11.27 1.14
CA ARG A 74 11.84 12.66 1.61
C ARG A 74 11.24 12.87 3.00
N LYS A 75 11.35 11.87 3.86
CA LYS A 75 10.87 11.91 5.25
C LYS A 75 12.03 12.20 6.19
N ASN A 76 11.71 12.74 7.36
CA ASN A 76 12.68 12.90 8.44
C ASN A 76 12.10 12.41 9.78
N ARG A 77 12.98 11.98 10.69
CA ARG A 77 12.58 11.38 11.97
C ARG A 77 11.78 12.34 12.85
N ASP A 78 12.10 13.64 12.84
CA ASP A 78 11.42 14.63 13.68
C ASP A 78 9.98 14.91 13.21
N ALA A 79 9.76 14.93 11.91
CA ALA A 79 8.42 15.06 11.34
C ALA A 79 7.59 13.80 11.61
N LEU A 80 8.17 12.61 11.36
CA LEU A 80 7.53 11.33 11.60
C LEU A 80 7.18 11.12 13.08
N ALA A 81 7.99 11.64 14.01
CA ALA A 81 7.68 11.58 15.44
C ALA A 81 6.37 12.32 15.82
N LYS A 82 5.96 13.29 15.01
CA LYS A 82 4.72 14.08 15.19
C LYS A 82 3.54 13.53 14.38
N ALA A 83 3.78 12.58 13.49
CA ALA A 83 2.74 11.98 12.67
C ALA A 83 1.68 11.25 13.52
N PRO A 84 0.47 11.01 12.98
CA PRO A 84 -0.57 10.27 13.67
C PRO A 84 -0.15 8.85 14.02
N LEU A 85 -0.67 8.32 15.12
CA LEU A 85 -0.38 6.96 15.57
C LEU A 85 -0.85 5.91 14.53
N PRO A 86 -0.12 4.81 14.36
CA PRO A 86 -0.44 3.75 13.41
C PRO A 86 -1.89 3.25 13.54
N LYS A 87 -2.34 2.99 14.76
CA LYS A 87 -3.72 2.56 15.04
C LYS A 87 -4.76 3.56 14.51
N THR A 88 -4.53 4.85 14.71
CA THR A 88 -5.46 5.90 14.26
C THR A 88 -5.53 5.97 12.74
N VAL A 89 -4.37 5.94 12.08
CA VAL A 89 -4.31 5.94 10.61
C VAL A 89 -4.97 4.69 10.05
N TRP A 90 -4.66 3.53 10.62
CA TRP A 90 -5.19 2.25 10.17
C TRP A 90 -6.71 2.16 10.29
N GLN A 91 -7.27 2.67 11.39
CA GLN A 91 -8.72 2.75 11.56
C GLN A 91 -9.38 3.66 10.50
N LYS A 92 -8.78 4.82 10.20
CA LYS A 92 -9.26 5.71 9.13
C LYS A 92 -9.15 5.08 7.76
N PHE A 93 -8.05 4.38 7.48
CA PHE A 93 -7.88 3.63 6.24
C PHE A 93 -8.89 2.49 6.12
N GLY A 94 -9.15 1.78 7.21
CA GLY A 94 -10.21 0.77 7.26
C GLY A 94 -11.60 1.34 6.94
N GLN A 95 -11.94 2.51 7.49
CA GLN A 95 -13.18 3.22 7.17
C GLN A 95 -13.23 3.65 5.71
N PHE A 96 -12.09 4.12 5.15
CA PHE A 96 -11.97 4.44 3.73
C PHE A 96 -12.23 3.21 2.86
N CYS A 97 -11.60 2.08 3.13
CA CYS A 97 -11.83 0.83 2.38
C CYS A 97 -13.29 0.35 2.52
N ASP A 98 -13.86 0.41 3.72
CA ASP A 98 -15.24 -0.03 3.96
C ASP A 98 -16.28 0.83 3.23
N LYS A 99 -16.00 2.09 2.97
CA LYS A 99 -16.86 2.96 2.15
C LYS A 99 -17.12 2.37 0.76
N TYR A 100 -16.12 1.67 0.20
CA TYR A 100 -16.18 1.04 -1.13
C TYR A 100 -16.49 -0.46 -1.08
N ASN A 101 -16.85 -0.99 0.09
CA ASN A 101 -17.34 -2.35 0.24
C ASN A 101 -18.86 -2.41 0.01
N PHE A 102 -19.25 -2.71 -1.20
CA PHE A 102 -20.63 -2.60 -1.67
C PHE A 102 -21.68 -3.32 -0.81
N LYS A 103 -21.38 -4.52 -0.29
CA LYS A 103 -22.33 -5.32 0.53
C LYS A 103 -21.84 -5.58 1.96
N LYS A 104 -20.81 -4.88 2.38
CA LYS A 104 -20.22 -5.04 3.72
C LYS A 104 -19.82 -6.49 4.03
N THR A 105 -19.38 -7.22 3.01
CA THR A 105 -18.86 -8.60 3.14
C THR A 105 -17.46 -8.70 2.55
N SER A 106 -16.66 -9.65 3.00
CA SER A 106 -15.31 -9.85 2.49
C SER A 106 -15.26 -10.16 0.99
N TYR A 107 -16.27 -10.82 0.44
CA TYR A 107 -16.36 -11.09 -1.00
C TYR A 107 -16.58 -9.83 -1.84
N TYR A 108 -17.31 -8.84 -1.31
CA TYR A 108 -17.56 -7.55 -1.98
C TYR A 108 -16.62 -6.43 -1.52
N ALA A 109 -15.66 -6.72 -0.66
CA ALA A 109 -14.59 -5.80 -0.34
C ALA A 109 -13.86 -5.36 -1.60
N PRO A 110 -13.32 -4.12 -1.64
CA PRO A 110 -12.61 -3.62 -2.81
C PRO A 110 -11.42 -4.51 -3.18
N ILE A 111 -11.04 -4.49 -4.45
CA ILE A 111 -9.87 -5.19 -4.95
C ILE A 111 -8.64 -4.34 -4.62
N ALA A 112 -7.66 -4.91 -3.97
CA ALA A 112 -6.36 -4.28 -3.77
C ALA A 112 -5.60 -4.20 -5.10
N ALA A 113 -5.00 -3.06 -5.41
CA ALA A 113 -4.18 -2.87 -6.59
C ALA A 113 -2.93 -2.02 -6.27
N GLY A 114 -1.85 -2.25 -6.98
CA GLY A 114 -0.60 -1.51 -6.85
C GLY A 114 0.52 -2.13 -7.69
N TYR A 115 1.73 -1.66 -7.48
CA TYR A 115 2.92 -2.16 -8.16
C TYR A 115 3.75 -3.01 -7.20
N ASN A 116 4.03 -4.27 -7.53
CA ASN A 116 4.68 -5.25 -6.66
C ASN A 116 3.94 -5.47 -5.31
N ILE A 117 2.68 -5.16 -5.31
CA ILE A 117 1.83 -5.12 -4.10
C ILE A 117 1.77 -6.46 -3.37
N ASN A 118 1.78 -7.58 -4.11
CA ASN A 118 1.69 -8.92 -3.52
C ASN A 118 2.91 -9.26 -2.66
N SER A 119 4.11 -8.79 -3.07
CA SER A 119 5.35 -9.10 -2.39
C SER A 119 5.72 -8.07 -1.31
N PHE A 120 5.18 -6.86 -1.37
CA PHE A 120 5.58 -5.78 -0.48
C PHE A 120 4.41 -5.25 0.37
N ASP A 121 3.41 -4.64 -0.24
CA ASP A 121 2.37 -3.93 0.51
C ASP A 121 1.36 -4.85 1.20
N MET A 122 0.98 -5.96 0.55
CA MET A 122 0.02 -6.89 1.14
C MET A 122 0.54 -7.59 2.41
N PRO A 123 1.81 -7.99 2.54
CA PRO A 123 2.40 -8.38 3.83
C PRO A 123 2.28 -7.32 4.93
N ILE A 124 2.48 -6.04 4.59
CA ILE A 124 2.29 -4.93 5.53
C ILE A 124 0.82 -4.80 5.93
N VAL A 125 -0.10 -4.82 4.97
CA VAL A 125 -1.56 -4.84 5.23
C VAL A 125 -1.94 -5.98 6.17
N GLN A 126 -1.42 -7.18 5.94
CA GLN A 126 -1.70 -8.35 6.78
C GLN A 126 -1.26 -8.10 8.23
N ARG A 127 -0.02 -7.63 8.45
CA ARG A 127 0.49 -7.30 9.79
C ARG A 127 -0.31 -6.18 10.48
N MET A 128 -0.63 -5.13 9.75
CA MET A 128 -1.43 -4.03 10.29
C MET A 128 -2.85 -4.48 10.66
N CYS A 129 -3.43 -5.41 9.89
CA CYS A 129 -4.71 -6.03 10.23
C CYS A 129 -4.61 -6.96 11.45
N GLU A 130 -3.52 -7.71 11.60
CA GLU A 130 -3.27 -8.55 12.77
C GLU A 130 -3.19 -7.72 14.05
N GLU A 131 -2.55 -6.55 13.97
CA GLU A 131 -2.37 -5.68 15.13
C GLU A 131 -3.59 -4.80 15.43
N TYR A 132 -4.25 -4.27 14.41
CA TYR A 132 -5.31 -3.25 14.59
C TYR A 132 -6.67 -3.64 14.02
N GLY A 133 -6.79 -4.81 13.34
CA GLY A 133 -7.99 -5.26 12.62
C GLY A 133 -8.16 -4.56 11.26
N PRO A 134 -9.19 -4.93 10.48
CA PRO A 134 -10.07 -6.07 10.69
C PRO A 134 -9.50 -7.38 10.18
N MET A 135 -9.66 -8.44 10.96
CA MET A 135 -9.20 -9.80 10.64
C MET A 135 -10.35 -10.81 10.57
N ASP A 136 -10.23 -11.78 9.67
CA ASP A 136 -10.98 -13.04 9.75
C ASP A 136 -10.23 -13.99 10.69
N THR A 137 -10.64 -14.04 11.95
CA THR A 137 -9.98 -14.84 12.96
C THR A 137 -10.03 -16.34 12.68
N LYS A 138 -11.00 -16.81 11.88
CA LYS A 138 -11.11 -18.22 11.49
C LYS A 138 -10.10 -18.60 10.40
N LYS A 139 -9.80 -17.66 9.49
CA LYS A 139 -8.92 -17.88 8.34
C LYS A 139 -7.54 -17.26 8.51
N GLY A 140 -7.32 -16.46 9.55
CA GLY A 140 -6.07 -15.72 9.76
C GLY A 140 -5.75 -14.72 8.64
N LYS A 141 -6.77 -14.16 7.97
CA LYS A 141 -6.59 -13.27 6.82
C LYS A 141 -7.19 -11.89 7.06
N GLN A 142 -6.61 -10.87 6.45
CA GLN A 142 -7.14 -9.53 6.43
C GLN A 142 -8.55 -9.46 5.81
N LYS A 143 -9.36 -8.48 6.22
CA LYS A 143 -10.73 -8.25 5.72
C LYS A 143 -10.92 -6.92 5.00
N LEU A 144 -9.89 -6.11 4.83
CA LEU A 144 -9.99 -4.82 4.15
C LEU A 144 -10.27 -4.98 2.66
N PHE A 145 -9.58 -5.96 2.06
CA PHE A 145 -9.63 -6.20 0.62
C PHE A 145 -10.23 -7.56 0.30
N ASN A 146 -10.65 -7.71 -0.94
CA ASN A 146 -11.15 -8.96 -1.47
C ASN A 146 -10.11 -10.08 -1.24
N PRO A 147 -10.51 -11.24 -0.65
CA PRO A 147 -9.56 -12.29 -0.30
C PRO A 147 -9.10 -13.14 -1.49
N ILE A 148 -9.68 -12.95 -2.69
CA ILE A 148 -9.45 -13.79 -3.87
C ILE A 148 -8.67 -13.03 -4.94
N PHE A 149 -9.02 -11.76 -5.16
CA PHE A 149 -8.49 -10.96 -6.27
C PHE A 149 -7.59 -9.84 -5.76
N THR A 150 -6.43 -9.73 -6.39
CA THR A 150 -5.46 -8.64 -6.25
C THR A 150 -4.98 -8.27 -7.65
N ILE A 151 -4.75 -7.00 -7.90
CA ILE A 151 -4.18 -6.51 -9.17
C ILE A 151 -2.77 -6.03 -8.89
N ASP A 152 -1.78 -6.87 -9.24
CA ASP A 152 -0.36 -6.52 -9.18
C ASP A 152 0.12 -6.13 -10.57
N LEU A 153 0.30 -4.83 -10.80
CA LEU A 153 0.66 -4.30 -12.12
C LEU A 153 2.03 -4.82 -12.60
N MET A 154 2.99 -5.02 -11.70
CA MET A 154 4.31 -5.53 -12.09
C MET A 154 4.18 -6.90 -12.75
N GLN A 155 3.37 -7.80 -12.19
CA GLN A 155 3.16 -9.13 -12.75
C GLN A 155 2.45 -9.09 -14.12
N HIS A 156 1.45 -8.22 -14.28
CA HIS A 156 0.75 -8.07 -15.54
C HIS A 156 1.64 -7.49 -16.63
N ILE A 157 2.42 -6.46 -16.31
CA ILE A 157 3.36 -5.84 -17.24
C ILE A 157 4.45 -6.85 -17.63
N TYR A 158 4.97 -7.64 -16.69
CA TYR A 158 5.92 -8.69 -16.97
C TYR A 158 5.37 -9.68 -18.01
N CYS A 159 4.14 -10.19 -17.80
CA CYS A 159 3.52 -11.12 -18.74
C CYS A 159 3.32 -10.53 -20.15
N TRP A 160 3.06 -9.22 -20.25
CA TRP A 160 2.89 -8.57 -21.55
C TRP A 160 4.18 -8.28 -22.29
N PHE A 161 5.26 -8.04 -21.55
CA PHE A 161 6.53 -7.57 -22.12
C PHE A 161 7.71 -8.53 -21.93
N GLU A 162 7.49 -9.71 -21.37
CA GLU A 162 8.54 -10.71 -21.08
C GLU A 162 9.41 -11.02 -22.33
N ASN A 163 8.80 -11.07 -23.52
CA ASN A 163 9.48 -11.34 -24.77
C ASN A 163 9.81 -10.07 -25.59
N ASN A 164 9.53 -8.89 -25.08
CA ASN A 164 9.79 -7.63 -25.76
C ASN A 164 11.24 -7.18 -25.49
N GLN A 165 12.08 -7.21 -26.53
CA GLN A 165 13.48 -6.81 -26.42
C GLN A 165 13.70 -5.30 -26.17
N ASP A 166 12.69 -4.46 -26.36
CA ASP A 166 12.77 -3.03 -26.11
C ASP A 166 12.58 -2.70 -24.62
N VAL A 167 11.99 -3.60 -23.85
CA VAL A 167 11.82 -3.43 -22.40
C VAL A 167 13.03 -4.01 -21.67
N LYS A 168 13.84 -3.14 -21.07
CA LYS A 168 15.11 -3.48 -20.41
C LYS A 168 14.97 -3.67 -18.89
N GLY A 169 13.82 -3.33 -18.30
CA GLY A 169 13.62 -3.43 -16.87
C GLY A 169 12.15 -3.29 -16.48
N TYR A 170 11.86 -3.66 -15.22
CA TYR A 170 10.51 -3.63 -14.64
C TYR A 170 10.47 -2.80 -13.36
N SER A 171 11.39 -1.86 -13.15
CA SER A 171 11.25 -0.88 -12.09
C SER A 171 10.15 0.12 -12.44
N MET A 172 9.48 0.68 -11.44
CA MET A 172 8.44 1.70 -11.66
C MET A 172 9.01 2.90 -12.44
N ASP A 173 10.21 3.36 -12.09
CA ASP A 173 10.86 4.49 -12.77
C ASP A 173 11.12 4.19 -14.25
N TYR A 174 11.69 3.01 -14.54
CA TYR A 174 11.95 2.60 -15.93
C TYR A 174 10.65 2.53 -16.75
N LEU A 175 9.62 1.91 -16.21
CA LEU A 175 8.35 1.75 -16.92
C LEU A 175 7.62 3.07 -17.11
N ARG A 176 7.72 3.97 -16.15
CA ARG A 176 7.18 5.31 -16.25
C ARG A 176 7.80 6.07 -17.41
N ASP A 177 9.14 6.03 -17.50
CA ASP A 177 9.88 6.64 -18.62
C ASP A 177 9.53 5.96 -19.96
N TYR A 178 9.49 4.62 -19.97
CA TYR A 178 9.15 3.85 -21.16
C TYR A 178 7.74 4.17 -21.71
N PHE A 179 6.77 4.37 -20.83
CA PHE A 179 5.39 4.72 -21.21
C PHE A 179 5.17 6.23 -21.38
N GLY A 180 6.17 7.07 -21.15
CA GLY A 180 6.04 8.53 -21.22
C GLY A 180 5.09 9.12 -20.17
N ILE A 181 5.02 8.51 -18.97
CA ILE A 181 4.19 8.97 -17.88
C ILE A 181 4.97 10.01 -17.07
N GLU A 182 4.59 11.28 -17.21
CA GLU A 182 5.15 12.36 -16.41
C GLU A 182 4.58 12.35 -14.99
N THR A 183 5.44 12.55 -13.99
CA THR A 183 5.02 12.70 -12.60
C THR A 183 5.86 13.77 -11.90
N ASP A 184 5.19 14.68 -11.22
CA ASP A 184 5.87 15.77 -10.49
C ASP A 184 6.46 15.31 -9.15
N ASN A 185 5.94 14.23 -8.55
CA ASN A 185 6.31 13.72 -7.21
C ASN A 185 6.35 12.20 -7.16
N ALA A 186 7.38 11.60 -7.77
CA ALA A 186 7.49 10.16 -7.92
C ALA A 186 7.67 9.33 -6.62
N HIS A 187 8.03 9.96 -5.52
CA HIS A 187 8.31 9.32 -4.23
C HIS A 187 7.56 10.02 -3.07
N ASP A 188 6.34 10.45 -3.34
CA ASP A 188 5.40 10.92 -2.33
C ASP A 188 4.08 10.17 -2.55
N ALA A 189 3.85 9.18 -1.70
CA ALA A 189 2.69 8.29 -1.77
C ALA A 189 1.37 9.05 -1.55
#